data_fd0780109faa6b6f2941195cd456ae71
#
_entry.id   fd0780109faa6b6f2941195cd456ae71
#
_cell.length_a   1.000
_cell.length_b   1.000
_cell.length_c   1.000
_cell.angle_alpha   90.00
_cell.angle_beta   90.00
_cell.angle_gamma   90.00
#
_symmetry.space_group_name_H-M   'P 1'
#
loop_
_entity.id
_entity.type
_entity.pdbx_description
1 polymer ?
#
loop_
_entity_poly.entity_id
_entity_poly.type
_entity_poly.pdbx_seq_one_letter_code
_entity_poly.pdbx_strand_id
1 'polypeptide(L)'
;MAPVQRVSVSQEFPQPVEAVFAYLSEQENLEPLFGAKIKRLSDGEDGTRNGTGASRELRVGPLPAFVETNVEVIPNELIRYRITRGGILKNHEGVMRFSRQGSGSRLDYTIDFDGKLPGVGPAVKLMLTRGITAGLKKYAAA
;
A
#
# COMPACT_ATOMS: atom_id res chain seq x y z
N MET A 1 -23.77 -7.55 9.84
CA MET A 1 -22.55 -6.78 9.59
C MET A 1 -21.54 -7.67 8.86
N ALA A 2 -21.06 -7.25 7.72
CA ALA A 2 -20.06 -8.02 7.00
C ALA A 2 -18.72 -7.97 7.76
N PRO A 3 -18.00 -9.10 7.87
CA PRO A 3 -16.69 -9.10 8.51
C PRO A 3 -15.72 -8.24 7.69
N VAL A 4 -14.97 -7.39 8.40
CA VAL A 4 -13.89 -6.61 7.82
C VAL A 4 -12.76 -7.57 7.44
N GLN A 5 -12.23 -7.43 6.24
CA GLN A 5 -11.04 -8.15 5.82
C GLN A 5 -9.81 -7.37 6.29
N ARG A 6 -8.81 -8.08 6.77
CA ARG A 6 -7.52 -7.47 7.11
C ARG A 6 -6.39 -8.25 6.46
N VAL A 7 -5.60 -7.55 5.65
CA VAL A 7 -4.29 -8.03 5.21
C VAL A 7 -3.29 -7.56 6.25
N SER A 8 -2.43 -8.45 6.71
CA SER A 8 -1.38 -8.10 7.68
C SER A 8 -0.09 -8.78 7.24
N VAL A 9 0.92 -7.99 6.88
CA VAL A 9 2.21 -8.49 6.43
C VAL A 9 3.30 -7.72 7.16
N SER A 10 4.28 -8.46 7.70
CA SER A 10 5.47 -7.87 8.31
C SER A 10 6.70 -8.36 7.56
N GLN A 11 7.68 -7.47 7.37
CA GLN A 11 8.91 -7.81 6.67
C GLN A 11 10.08 -7.09 7.31
N GLU A 12 11.16 -7.83 7.56
CA GLU A 12 12.43 -7.26 7.97
C GLU A 12 13.31 -7.05 6.74
N PHE A 13 14.10 -5.96 6.77
CA PHE A 13 14.96 -5.58 5.65
C PHE A 13 16.38 -5.36 6.13
N PRO A 14 17.40 -5.78 5.36
CA PRO A 14 18.76 -5.39 5.63
C PRO A 14 18.99 -3.90 5.31
N GLN A 15 18.17 -3.31 4.45
CA GLN A 15 18.26 -1.91 4.07
C GLN A 15 17.83 -1.00 5.23
N PRO A 16 18.45 0.18 5.37
CA PRO A 16 18.05 1.14 6.41
C PRO A 16 16.63 1.68 6.17
N VAL A 17 15.97 2.15 7.22
CA VAL A 17 14.57 2.58 7.15
C VAL A 17 14.37 3.70 6.12
N GLU A 18 15.33 4.60 5.97
CA GLU A 18 15.26 5.69 5.00
C GLU A 18 15.16 5.16 3.57
N ALA A 19 15.92 4.10 3.25
CA ALA A 19 15.90 3.49 1.92
C ALA A 19 14.57 2.77 1.66
N VAL A 20 14.09 2.00 2.63
CA VAL A 20 12.83 1.27 2.51
C VAL A 20 11.66 2.24 2.36
N PHE A 21 11.65 3.30 3.18
CA PHE A 21 10.60 4.32 3.10
C PHE A 21 10.62 5.02 1.75
N ALA A 22 11.80 5.43 1.27
CA ALA A 22 11.93 6.10 -0.03
C ALA A 22 11.42 5.21 -1.16
N TYR A 23 11.72 3.92 -1.13
CA TYR A 23 11.28 2.97 -2.15
C TYR A 23 9.76 2.79 -2.13
N LEU A 24 9.19 2.52 -0.96
CA LEU A 24 7.76 2.20 -0.86
C LEU A 24 6.86 3.43 -0.91
N SER A 25 7.38 4.62 -0.61
CA SER A 25 6.60 5.86 -0.77
C SER A 25 6.49 6.32 -2.22
N GLU A 26 7.40 5.89 -3.10
CA GLU A 26 7.28 6.18 -4.53
C GLU A 26 6.12 5.35 -5.09
N GLN A 27 5.06 6.03 -5.51
CA GLN A 27 3.79 5.38 -5.85
C GLN A 27 3.96 4.29 -6.92
N GLU A 28 4.78 4.56 -7.93
CA GLU A 28 4.99 3.65 -9.04
C GLU A 28 5.64 2.33 -8.62
N ASN A 29 6.39 2.33 -7.54
CA ASN A 29 7.05 1.12 -7.03
C ASN A 29 6.07 0.11 -6.40
N LEU A 30 4.82 0.51 -6.20
CA LEU A 30 3.80 -0.39 -5.64
C LEU A 30 3.16 -1.29 -6.69
N GLU A 31 3.41 -1.06 -7.98
CA GLU A 31 2.83 -1.88 -9.04
C GLU A 31 3.03 -3.39 -8.84
N PRO A 32 4.26 -3.88 -8.58
CA PRO A 32 4.45 -5.32 -8.43
C PRO A 32 3.81 -5.89 -7.17
N LEU A 33 3.66 -5.08 -6.12
CA LEU A 33 3.03 -5.53 -4.88
C LEU A 33 1.53 -5.77 -5.06
N PHE A 34 0.88 -4.91 -5.82
CA PHE A 34 -0.57 -4.96 -5.99
C PHE A 34 -1.01 -5.67 -7.26
N GLY A 35 -0.08 -6.03 -8.15
CA GLY A 35 -0.44 -6.57 -9.45
C GLY A 35 -1.26 -5.57 -10.26
N ALA A 36 -0.96 -4.29 -10.12
CA ALA A 36 -1.73 -3.20 -10.70
C ALA A 36 -0.84 -2.31 -11.55
N LYS A 37 -1.46 -1.63 -12.53
CA LYS A 37 -0.83 -0.48 -13.20
C LYS A 37 -1.17 0.77 -12.43
N ILE A 38 -0.17 1.56 -12.12
CA ILE A 38 -0.31 2.76 -11.29
C ILE A 38 0.00 4.00 -12.11
N LYS A 39 -0.94 4.95 -12.09
CA LYS A 39 -0.78 6.26 -12.73
C LYS A 39 -0.86 7.33 -11.65
N ARG A 40 0.22 8.08 -11.49
CA ARG A 40 0.23 9.22 -10.58
C ARG A 40 -0.77 10.27 -11.04
N LEU A 41 -1.64 10.74 -10.15
CA LEU A 41 -2.61 11.80 -10.42
C LEU A 41 -2.16 13.12 -9.81
N SER A 42 -1.58 13.10 -8.61
CA SER A 42 -1.08 14.30 -7.96
C SER A 42 0.09 13.97 -7.06
N ASP A 43 0.97 14.96 -6.89
CA ASP A 43 2.01 14.92 -5.86
C ASP A 43 1.41 15.28 -4.50
N GLY A 44 2.21 15.14 -3.45
CA GLY A 44 1.79 15.52 -2.10
C GLY A 44 1.73 17.03 -1.91
N GLU A 45 1.17 17.43 -0.77
CA GLU A 45 1.08 18.83 -0.38
C GLU A 45 2.45 19.40 -0.06
N ASP A 46 2.53 20.74 -0.04
CA ASP A 46 3.74 21.48 0.38
C ASP A 46 5.00 21.12 -0.43
N GLY A 47 4.82 20.81 -1.70
CA GLY A 47 5.95 20.49 -2.59
C GLY A 47 6.54 19.10 -2.39
N THR A 48 5.94 18.26 -1.56
CA THR A 48 6.39 16.87 -1.40
C THR A 48 5.91 16.03 -2.58
N ARG A 49 6.76 15.15 -3.06
CA ARG A 49 6.38 14.28 -4.19
C ARG A 49 5.40 13.20 -3.76
N ASN A 50 5.66 12.54 -2.64
CA ASN A 50 4.89 11.38 -2.18
C ASN A 50 4.28 11.56 -0.80
N GLY A 51 4.14 12.79 -0.35
CA GLY A 51 3.60 13.09 0.98
C GLY A 51 2.09 13.02 1.06
N THR A 52 1.56 13.59 2.14
CA THR A 52 0.10 13.70 2.35
C THR A 52 -0.54 14.41 1.15
N GLY A 53 -1.65 13.85 0.67
CA GLY A 53 -2.37 14.36 -0.49
C GLY A 53 -1.94 13.76 -1.84
N ALA A 54 -0.81 13.06 -1.91
CA ALA A 54 -0.41 12.39 -3.13
C ALA A 54 -1.44 11.31 -3.50
N SER A 55 -1.85 11.28 -4.77
CA SER A 55 -2.88 10.35 -5.22
C SER A 55 -2.47 9.63 -6.50
N ARG A 56 -3.09 8.47 -6.73
CA ARG A 56 -2.79 7.57 -7.84
C ARG A 56 -4.02 6.80 -8.27
N GLU A 57 -4.10 6.53 -9.56
CA GLU A 57 -5.10 5.62 -10.12
C GLU A 57 -4.48 4.23 -10.25
N LEU A 58 -5.22 3.20 -9.84
CA LEU A 58 -4.79 1.82 -9.97
C LEU A 58 -5.74 1.06 -10.88
N ARG A 59 -5.15 0.23 -11.77
CA ARG A 59 -5.90 -0.68 -12.64
C ARG A 59 -5.37 -2.10 -12.45
N VAL A 60 -6.26 -3.01 -12.07
CA VAL A 60 -5.97 -4.43 -11.89
C VAL A 60 -6.75 -5.19 -12.96
N GLY A 61 -6.07 -5.58 -14.06
CA GLY A 61 -6.70 -6.29 -15.17
C GLY A 61 -7.96 -5.59 -15.66
N PRO A 62 -9.07 -6.32 -15.87
CA PRO A 62 -10.33 -5.76 -16.37
C PRO A 62 -11.20 -5.13 -15.28
N LEU A 63 -10.77 -5.13 -14.02
CA LEU A 63 -11.56 -4.59 -12.92
C LEU A 63 -11.67 -3.06 -13.03
N PRO A 64 -12.73 -2.46 -12.45
CA PRO A 64 -12.88 -1.00 -12.43
C PRO A 64 -11.68 -0.34 -11.76
N ALA A 65 -11.19 0.73 -12.37
CA ALA A 65 -10.11 1.52 -11.81
C ALA A 65 -10.54 2.19 -10.50
N PHE A 66 -9.58 2.44 -9.62
CA PHE A 66 -9.84 3.15 -8.37
C PHE A 66 -8.69 4.08 -8.04
N VAL A 67 -8.95 5.04 -7.17
CA VAL A 67 -7.97 6.06 -6.77
C VAL A 67 -7.67 5.90 -5.29
N GLU A 68 -6.37 5.85 -4.97
CA GLU A 68 -5.88 5.90 -3.59
C GLU A 68 -5.24 7.25 -3.33
N THR A 69 -5.42 7.76 -2.12
CA THR A 69 -4.82 9.03 -1.69
C THR A 69 -4.15 8.84 -0.34
N ASN A 70 -2.92 9.33 -0.23
CA ASN A 70 -2.23 9.36 1.05
C ASN A 70 -2.90 10.38 1.96
N VAL A 71 -3.42 9.93 3.11
CA VAL A 71 -4.12 10.79 4.05
C VAL A 71 -3.21 11.25 5.20
N GLU A 72 -2.12 10.51 5.44
CA GLU A 72 -1.13 10.91 6.43
C GLU A 72 0.21 10.27 6.08
N VAL A 73 1.26 11.08 6.02
CA VAL A 73 2.63 10.60 5.77
C VAL A 73 3.56 11.26 6.78
N ILE A 74 4.27 10.43 7.53
CA ILE A 74 5.34 10.89 8.44
C ILE A 74 6.63 10.24 7.92
N PRO A 75 7.60 11.03 7.44
CA PRO A 75 8.83 10.47 6.85
C PRO A 75 9.51 9.42 7.73
N ASN A 76 9.84 8.28 7.12
CA ASN A 76 10.50 7.14 7.75
C ASN A 76 9.71 6.43 8.85
N GLU A 77 8.43 6.79 9.06
CA GLU A 77 7.62 6.23 10.13
C GLU A 77 6.26 5.69 9.67
N LEU A 78 5.54 6.45 8.81
CA LEU A 78 4.15 6.13 8.53
C LEU A 78 3.70 6.57 7.14
N ILE A 79 2.98 5.68 6.46
CA ILE A 79 2.16 6.03 5.31
C ILE A 79 0.77 5.45 5.56
N ARG A 80 -0.25 6.30 5.60
CA ARG A 80 -1.64 5.88 5.71
C ARG A 80 -2.40 6.40 4.49
N TYR A 81 -3.11 5.50 3.81
CA TYR A 81 -3.82 5.86 2.59
C TYR A 81 -5.20 5.22 2.55
N ARG A 82 -6.08 5.77 1.72
CA ARG A 82 -7.44 5.26 1.52
C ARG A 82 -7.81 5.25 0.05
N ILE A 83 -8.72 4.36 -0.33
CA ILE A 83 -9.40 4.48 -1.62
C ILE A 83 -10.38 5.65 -1.48
N THR A 84 -10.19 6.66 -2.33
CA THR A 84 -11.03 7.87 -2.31
C THR A 84 -12.04 7.89 -3.44
N ARG A 85 -11.91 7.00 -4.43
CA ARG A 85 -12.86 6.93 -5.55
C ARG A 85 -12.75 5.57 -6.25
N GLY A 86 -13.93 5.01 -6.61
CA GLY A 86 -14.02 3.87 -7.52
C GLY A 86 -13.70 2.52 -6.89
N GLY A 87 -13.60 1.50 -7.74
CA GLY A 87 -13.19 0.15 -7.37
C GLY A 87 -14.29 -0.71 -6.77
N ILE A 88 -13.89 -1.89 -6.33
CA ILE A 88 -14.79 -2.94 -5.83
C ILE A 88 -14.69 -3.12 -4.31
N LEU A 89 -13.96 -2.25 -3.64
CA LEU A 89 -13.78 -2.26 -2.18
C LEU A 89 -14.42 -1.03 -1.54
N LYS A 90 -14.78 -1.16 -0.27
CA LYS A 90 -15.29 -0.06 0.55
C LYS A 90 -14.65 -0.11 1.93
N ASN A 91 -14.72 0.99 2.66
CA ASN A 91 -14.17 1.12 4.01
C ASN A 91 -12.68 0.75 4.05
N HIS A 92 -11.94 1.18 3.04
CA HIS A 92 -10.55 0.81 2.83
C HIS A 92 -9.60 1.74 3.56
N GLU A 93 -8.61 1.16 4.23
CA GLU A 93 -7.48 1.91 4.78
C GLU A 93 -6.23 1.05 4.75
N GLY A 94 -5.16 1.55 4.14
CA GLY A 94 -3.84 0.93 4.20
C GLY A 94 -2.95 1.69 5.15
N VAL A 95 -2.16 0.98 5.95
CA VAL A 95 -1.23 1.57 6.92
C VAL A 95 0.11 0.85 6.82
N MET A 96 1.14 1.60 6.48
CA MET A 96 2.53 1.15 6.49
C MET A 96 3.24 1.81 7.66
N ARG A 97 3.74 1.00 8.62
CA ARG A 97 4.52 1.51 9.75
C ARG A 97 5.95 1.03 9.61
N PHE A 98 6.87 1.97 9.58
CA PHE A 98 8.29 1.73 9.39
C PHE A 98 9.02 1.91 10.71
N SER A 99 10.01 1.07 10.99
CA SER A 99 10.83 1.19 12.19
C SER A 99 12.26 0.74 11.91
N ARG A 100 13.19 1.27 12.69
CA ARG A 100 14.59 0.82 12.65
C ARG A 100 14.70 -0.50 13.38
N GLN A 101 15.55 -1.39 12.87
CA GLN A 101 15.84 -2.67 13.51
C GLN A 101 17.32 -2.98 13.30
N GLY A 102 18.13 -2.73 14.30
CA GLY A 102 19.59 -2.81 14.16
C GLY A 102 20.09 -1.85 13.09
N SER A 103 20.87 -2.33 12.14
CA SER A 103 21.33 -1.55 10.99
C SER A 103 20.32 -1.58 9.84
N GLY A 104 19.32 -2.45 9.91
CA GLY A 104 18.25 -2.57 8.93
C GLY A 104 16.95 -1.93 9.39
N SER A 105 15.84 -2.48 8.93
CA SER A 105 14.52 -1.92 9.22
C SER A 105 13.44 -3.00 9.23
N ARG A 106 12.25 -2.58 9.64
CA ARG A 106 11.06 -3.43 9.65
C ARG A 106 9.86 -2.63 9.13
N LEU A 107 9.02 -3.29 8.36
CA LEU A 107 7.73 -2.78 7.94
C LEU A 107 6.62 -3.65 8.53
N ASP A 108 5.65 -3.01 9.16
CA ASP A 108 4.38 -3.63 9.54
C ASP A 108 3.29 -2.99 8.67
N TYR A 109 2.67 -3.78 7.82
CA TYR A 109 1.74 -3.30 6.81
C TYR A 109 0.37 -3.96 7.01
N THR A 110 -0.67 -3.14 7.21
CA THR A 110 -2.05 -3.62 7.30
C THR A 110 -2.92 -2.92 6.28
N ILE A 111 -3.88 -3.66 5.72
CA ILE A 111 -4.92 -3.09 4.86
C ILE A 111 -6.25 -3.65 5.34
N ASP A 112 -7.15 -2.77 5.75
CA ASP A 112 -8.51 -3.11 6.15
C ASP A 112 -9.48 -2.72 5.04
N PHE A 113 -10.46 -3.56 4.74
CA PHE A 113 -11.47 -3.26 3.73
C PHE A 113 -12.63 -4.23 3.79
N ASP A 114 -13.72 -3.85 3.10
CA ASP A 114 -14.84 -4.73 2.79
C ASP A 114 -14.98 -4.81 1.28
N GLY A 115 -15.51 -5.92 0.78
CA GLY A 115 -15.90 -6.01 -0.63
C GLY A 115 -17.27 -5.40 -0.85
N LYS A 116 -17.50 -4.77 -2.00
CA LYS A 116 -18.81 -4.23 -2.38
C LYS A 116 -19.79 -5.35 -2.75
N LEU A 117 -19.26 -6.52 -3.14
CA LEU A 117 -20.05 -7.69 -3.54
C LEU A 117 -19.60 -8.92 -2.77
N PRO A 118 -20.48 -9.94 -2.57
CA PRO A 118 -20.09 -11.18 -1.91
C PRO A 118 -18.90 -11.85 -2.58
N GLY A 119 -17.98 -12.39 -1.78
CA GLY A 119 -16.79 -13.10 -2.25
C GLY A 119 -15.62 -12.21 -2.67
N VAL A 120 -15.82 -10.92 -2.91
CA VAL A 120 -14.76 -10.00 -3.32
C VAL A 120 -13.75 -9.81 -2.19
N GLY A 121 -14.21 -9.61 -0.97
CA GLY A 121 -13.33 -9.38 0.18
C GLY A 121 -12.28 -10.48 0.36
N PRO A 122 -12.69 -11.76 0.56
CA PRO A 122 -11.74 -12.85 0.72
C PRO A 122 -10.80 -13.04 -0.48
N ALA A 123 -11.29 -12.86 -1.70
CA ALA A 123 -10.48 -13.01 -2.91
C ALA A 123 -9.39 -11.94 -2.97
N VAL A 124 -9.73 -10.69 -2.71
CA VAL A 124 -8.79 -9.58 -2.70
C VAL A 124 -7.78 -9.73 -1.56
N LYS A 125 -8.22 -10.17 -0.38
CA LYS A 125 -7.32 -10.44 0.74
C LYS A 125 -6.24 -11.44 0.35
N LEU A 126 -6.61 -12.54 -0.30
CA LEU A 126 -5.65 -13.55 -0.72
C LEU A 126 -4.67 -13.00 -1.76
N MET A 127 -5.17 -12.28 -2.75
CA MET A 127 -4.35 -11.69 -3.80
C MET A 127 -3.34 -10.68 -3.23
N LEU A 128 -3.79 -9.78 -2.38
CA LEU A 128 -2.93 -8.76 -1.77
C LEU A 128 -1.90 -9.38 -0.85
N THR A 129 -2.30 -10.34 -0.01
CA THR A 129 -1.39 -11.01 0.91
C THR A 129 -0.24 -11.66 0.14
N ARG A 130 -0.54 -12.38 -0.93
CA ARG A 130 0.47 -13.04 -1.76
C ARG A 130 1.38 -12.04 -2.48
N GLY A 131 0.79 -11.04 -3.12
CA GLY A 131 1.54 -10.06 -3.91
C GLY A 131 2.45 -9.19 -3.04
N ILE A 132 1.92 -8.70 -1.92
CA ILE A 132 2.69 -7.86 -1.00
C ILE A 132 3.82 -8.67 -0.37
N THR A 133 3.52 -9.87 0.12
CA THR A 133 4.54 -10.74 0.72
C THR A 133 5.68 -11.02 -0.26
N ALA A 134 5.36 -11.40 -1.49
CA ALA A 134 6.37 -11.70 -2.51
C ALA A 134 7.18 -10.46 -2.91
N GLY A 135 6.51 -9.33 -3.11
CA GLY A 135 7.17 -8.08 -3.49
C GLY A 135 8.13 -7.56 -2.43
N LEU A 136 7.72 -7.60 -1.16
CA LEU A 136 8.57 -7.15 -0.06
C LEU A 136 9.78 -8.08 0.13
N LYS A 137 9.59 -9.38 0.02
CA LYS A 137 10.71 -10.33 0.10
C LYS A 137 11.73 -10.09 -1.01
N LYS A 138 11.24 -9.84 -2.22
CA LYS A 138 12.12 -9.55 -3.37
C LYS A 138 12.94 -8.29 -3.14
N TYR A 139 12.32 -7.24 -2.63
CA TYR A 139 13.04 -6.00 -2.31
C TYR A 139 14.06 -6.23 -1.21
N ALA A 140 13.71 -6.97 -0.15
CA ALA A 140 14.62 -7.25 0.95
C ALA A 140 15.87 -8.03 0.50
N ALA A 141 15.72 -8.86 -0.52
CA ALA A 141 16.82 -9.68 -1.07
C ALA A 141 17.67 -8.94 -2.11
N ALA A 142 17.29 -7.74 -2.49
CA ALA A 142 17.98 -6.97 -3.53
C ALA A 142 19.29 -6.34 -3.04
#